data_a27d5117a50d80d9fca93ac895691fdb
#
_entry.id   a27d5117a50d80d9fca93ac895691fdb
#
_cell.length_a   1.000
_cell.length_b   1.000
_cell.length_c   1.000
_cell.angle_alpha   90.00
_cell.angle_beta   90.00
_cell.angle_gamma   90.00
#
_symmetry.space_group_name_H-M   'P 1'
#
loop_
_entity.id
_entity.type
_entity.pdbx_description
1 polymer ?
#
loop_
_entity_poly.entity_id
_entity_poly.type
_entity_poly.pdbx_seq_one_letter_code
_entity_poly.pdbx_strand_id
1 'polypeptide(L)'
;MNYRLALSLLILPIPVLAETPQQIRAAYASEAAATQPGFSAAAQRGERLFRQQFTVTAKMPSCSSCHTANPLQAGEHVVTGKTIRPLAVAANGERFSDPAKVEKWFGRNCKEVVGRACTPAEKADFVAYMSEVR
;
A
#
# COMPACT_ATOMS: atom_id res chain seq x y z
N MET A 1 -47.52 36.96 13.68
CA MET A 1 -47.27 36.05 12.53
C MET A 1 -45.77 35.84 12.48
N ASN A 2 -45.28 34.70 13.09
CA ASN A 2 -43.83 34.47 13.29
C ASN A 2 -43.29 33.58 12.13
N TYR A 3 -42.59 34.19 11.19
CA TYR A 3 -41.89 33.46 10.12
C TYR A 3 -40.61 32.86 10.70
N ARG A 4 -40.58 31.53 10.86
CA ARG A 4 -39.35 30.80 11.14
C ARG A 4 -38.59 30.60 9.80
N LEU A 5 -37.53 31.36 9.60
CA LEU A 5 -36.59 31.12 8.51
C LEU A 5 -35.85 29.78 8.78
N ALA A 6 -36.17 28.77 8.00
CA ALA A 6 -35.41 27.52 7.97
C ALA A 6 -34.14 27.75 7.18
N LEU A 7 -33.01 27.79 7.85
CA LEU A 7 -31.69 27.87 7.22
C LEU A 7 -31.31 26.45 6.71
N SER A 8 -31.55 26.19 5.44
CA SER A 8 -31.11 24.93 4.79
C SER A 8 -29.59 24.93 4.59
N LEU A 9 -28.90 24.15 5.39
CA LEU A 9 -27.47 23.95 5.26
C LEU A 9 -27.19 23.07 4.00
N LEU A 10 -26.73 23.68 2.92
CA LEU A 10 -26.27 22.97 1.72
C LEU A 10 -24.93 22.31 2.03
N ILE A 11 -24.93 21.00 2.26
CA ILE A 11 -23.71 20.19 2.36
C ILE A 11 -23.23 19.92 0.95
N LEU A 12 -22.21 20.66 0.49
CA LEU A 12 -21.53 20.37 -0.77
C LEU A 12 -20.65 19.15 -0.60
N PRO A 13 -20.68 18.18 -1.54
CA PRO A 13 -19.76 17.05 -1.50
C PRO A 13 -18.32 17.55 -1.72
N ILE A 14 -17.45 17.29 -0.76
CA ILE A 14 -16.02 17.54 -0.90
C ILE A 14 -15.46 16.46 -1.85
N PRO A 15 -14.83 16.81 -2.98
CA PRO A 15 -14.21 15.82 -3.84
C PRO A 15 -13.08 15.11 -3.08
N VAL A 16 -13.17 13.80 -2.94
CA VAL A 16 -12.06 12.98 -2.46
C VAL A 16 -11.03 12.93 -3.58
N LEU A 17 -9.98 13.71 -3.46
CA LEU A 17 -8.85 13.66 -4.39
C LEU A 17 -8.08 12.37 -4.14
N ALA A 18 -7.70 11.68 -5.22
CA ALA A 18 -6.78 10.56 -5.13
C ALA A 18 -5.44 11.05 -4.56
N GLU A 19 -4.88 10.29 -3.64
CA GLU A 19 -3.55 10.59 -3.11
C GLU A 19 -2.46 10.14 -4.09
N THR A 20 -1.28 10.71 -3.93
CA THR A 20 -0.09 10.26 -4.64
C THR A 20 0.64 9.16 -3.84
N PRO A 21 1.41 8.28 -4.50
CA PRO A 21 2.24 7.31 -3.78
C PRO A 21 3.18 7.97 -2.76
N GLN A 22 3.65 9.19 -3.03
CA GLN A 22 4.48 9.98 -2.12
C GLN A 22 3.74 10.39 -0.85
N GLN A 23 2.46 10.79 -0.98
CA GLN A 23 1.62 11.14 0.18
C GLN A 23 1.33 9.92 1.04
N ILE A 24 0.97 8.78 0.44
CA ILE A 24 0.74 7.52 1.15
C ILE A 24 2.03 7.06 1.87
N ARG A 25 3.18 7.11 1.19
CA ARG A 25 4.48 6.81 1.80
C ARG A 25 4.77 7.73 2.99
N ALA A 26 4.53 9.04 2.83
CA ALA A 26 4.77 10.02 3.89
C ALA A 26 3.86 9.79 5.10
N ALA A 27 2.61 9.42 4.90
CA ALA A 27 1.68 9.07 5.98
C ALA A 27 2.21 7.89 6.81
N TYR A 28 2.60 6.78 6.17
CA TYR A 28 3.21 5.64 6.86
C TYR A 28 4.55 5.97 7.53
N ALA A 29 5.38 6.81 6.90
CA ALA A 29 6.65 7.23 7.48
C ALA A 29 6.44 8.09 8.74
N SER A 30 5.43 8.97 8.75
CA SER A 30 5.05 9.76 9.92
C SER A 30 4.56 8.86 11.07
N GLU A 31 3.74 7.85 10.74
CA GLU A 31 3.28 6.87 11.74
C GLU A 31 4.45 6.05 12.30
N ALA A 32 5.39 5.63 11.44
CA ALA A 32 6.59 4.92 11.87
C ALA A 32 7.48 5.78 12.78
N ALA A 33 7.62 7.06 12.50
CA ALA A 33 8.42 8.00 13.29
C ALA A 33 7.91 8.19 14.74
N ALA A 34 6.63 7.92 15.00
CA ALA A 34 6.06 7.96 16.34
C ALA A 34 6.69 6.92 17.28
N THR A 35 7.16 5.78 16.73
CA THR A 35 7.81 4.70 17.50
C THR A 35 9.28 4.55 17.19
N GLN A 36 9.76 5.14 16.10
CA GLN A 36 11.14 5.10 15.61
C GLN A 36 11.61 6.51 15.24
N PRO A 37 12.01 7.34 16.22
CA PRO A 37 12.46 8.71 15.96
C PRO A 37 13.55 8.75 14.88
N GLY A 38 13.41 9.65 13.90
CA GLY A 38 14.33 9.76 12.77
C GLY A 38 14.09 8.74 11.63
N PHE A 39 13.01 7.96 11.68
CA PHE A 39 12.68 7.06 10.58
C PHE A 39 12.53 7.80 9.26
N SER A 40 13.15 7.25 8.22
CA SER A 40 13.00 7.67 6.82
C SER A 40 12.79 6.42 5.95
N ALA A 41 11.79 6.46 5.08
CA ALA A 41 11.50 5.35 4.18
C ALA A 41 12.67 5.09 3.21
N ALA A 42 12.99 3.80 3.00
CA ALA A 42 14.10 3.38 2.14
C ALA A 42 13.68 2.25 1.19
N ALA A 43 13.85 2.47 -0.11
CA ALA A 43 13.50 1.50 -1.14
C ALA A 43 14.25 0.18 -1.00
N GLN A 44 15.53 0.19 -0.57
CA GLN A 44 16.29 -1.05 -0.36
C GLN A 44 15.70 -1.93 0.75
N ARG A 45 15.14 -1.34 1.82
CA ARG A 45 14.45 -2.13 2.84
C ARG A 45 13.12 -2.68 2.31
N GLY A 46 12.41 -1.90 1.49
CA GLY A 46 11.20 -2.35 0.80
C GLY A 46 11.46 -3.49 -0.17
N GLU A 47 12.57 -3.44 -0.92
CA GLU A 47 12.99 -4.54 -1.79
C GLU A 47 13.31 -5.81 -1.00
N ARG A 48 14.05 -5.69 0.11
CA ARG A 48 14.32 -6.84 0.97
C ARG A 48 13.04 -7.48 1.48
N LEU A 49 12.10 -6.69 1.99
CA LEU A 49 10.78 -7.18 2.43
C LEU A 49 10.03 -7.90 1.29
N PHE A 50 10.02 -7.31 0.10
CA PHE A 50 9.35 -7.88 -1.08
C PHE A 50 9.89 -9.25 -1.47
N ARG A 51 11.21 -9.47 -1.33
CA ARG A 51 11.90 -10.71 -1.69
C ARG A 51 12.08 -11.69 -0.53
N GLN A 52 11.85 -11.24 0.71
CA GLN A 52 12.05 -12.03 1.92
C GLN A 52 11.20 -13.29 1.89
N GLN A 53 11.81 -14.41 2.26
CA GLN A 53 11.11 -15.69 2.42
C GLN A 53 10.54 -15.81 3.83
N PHE A 54 9.28 -16.17 3.90
CA PHE A 54 8.55 -16.44 5.14
C PHE A 54 8.06 -17.89 5.15
N THR A 55 7.83 -18.44 6.33
CA THR A 55 7.44 -19.85 6.51
C THR A 55 5.96 -20.03 6.84
N VAL A 56 5.14 -19.01 6.59
CA VAL A 56 3.70 -19.03 6.89
C VAL A 56 2.97 -20.05 6.04
N THR A 57 3.23 -20.01 4.73
CA THR A 57 2.71 -21.03 3.80
C THR A 57 3.76 -21.39 2.74
N ALA A 58 3.82 -22.68 2.38
CA ALA A 58 4.73 -23.15 1.35
C ALA A 58 4.38 -22.59 -0.06
N LYS A 59 3.11 -22.22 -0.30
CA LYS A 59 2.66 -21.70 -1.60
C LYS A 59 2.94 -20.22 -1.80
N MET A 60 3.03 -19.45 -0.72
CA MET A 60 3.21 -17.99 -0.76
C MET A 60 4.34 -17.57 0.19
N PRO A 61 5.57 -18.03 -0.02
CA PRO A 61 6.67 -17.73 0.89
C PRO A 61 7.15 -16.27 0.82
N SER A 62 6.80 -15.51 -0.22
CA SER A 62 7.20 -14.12 -0.39
C SER A 62 6.17 -13.32 -1.18
N CYS A 63 6.24 -11.98 -1.14
CA CYS A 63 5.43 -11.12 -2.00
C CYS A 63 5.72 -11.39 -3.48
N SER A 64 6.98 -11.64 -3.82
CA SER A 64 7.42 -11.95 -5.19
C SER A 64 6.88 -13.28 -5.73
N SER A 65 6.37 -14.16 -4.89
CA SER A 65 5.75 -15.43 -5.34
C SER A 65 4.54 -15.21 -6.25
N CYS A 66 3.74 -14.16 -5.97
CA CYS A 66 2.59 -13.79 -6.81
C CYS A 66 2.90 -12.60 -7.74
N HIS A 67 3.79 -11.69 -7.32
CA HIS A 67 4.08 -10.45 -8.03
C HIS A 67 5.31 -10.53 -8.94
N THR A 68 5.88 -11.72 -9.15
CA THR A 68 7.15 -11.99 -9.83
C THR A 68 8.36 -11.33 -9.15
N ALA A 69 9.57 -11.69 -9.57
CA ALA A 69 10.78 -11.04 -9.09
C ALA A 69 10.95 -9.60 -9.62
N ASN A 70 10.23 -9.28 -10.71
CA ASN A 70 10.21 -7.94 -11.32
C ASN A 70 8.83 -7.30 -11.15
N PRO A 71 8.64 -6.34 -10.24
CA PRO A 71 7.34 -5.72 -9.99
C PRO A 71 6.81 -4.85 -11.14
N LEU A 72 7.58 -4.63 -12.20
CA LEU A 72 7.13 -4.00 -13.44
C LEU A 72 6.28 -4.95 -14.30
N GLN A 73 6.34 -6.24 -14.05
CA GLN A 73 5.59 -7.26 -14.80
C GLN A 73 4.28 -7.61 -14.10
N ALA A 74 3.31 -8.07 -14.89
CA ALA A 74 2.10 -8.68 -14.35
C ALA A 74 2.46 -10.00 -13.66
N GLY A 75 1.84 -10.25 -12.51
CA GLY A 75 1.97 -11.49 -11.76
C GLY A 75 0.72 -12.36 -11.87
N GLU A 76 0.72 -13.43 -11.10
CA GLU A 76 -0.40 -14.35 -10.99
C GLU A 76 -0.55 -14.84 -9.53
N HIS A 77 -1.76 -14.88 -9.06
CA HIS A 77 -2.03 -15.38 -7.70
C HIS A 77 -1.85 -16.90 -7.68
N VAL A 78 -0.83 -17.38 -6.98
CA VAL A 78 -0.37 -18.79 -6.99
C VAL A 78 -1.43 -19.82 -6.57
N VAL A 79 -2.52 -19.40 -5.92
CA VAL A 79 -3.61 -20.30 -5.50
C VAL A 79 -4.80 -20.24 -6.46
N THR A 80 -5.15 -19.05 -6.97
CA THR A 80 -6.37 -18.85 -7.75
C THR A 80 -6.13 -18.73 -9.25
N GLY A 81 -4.88 -18.57 -9.70
CA GLY A 81 -4.52 -18.33 -11.08
C GLY A 81 -4.95 -16.96 -11.64
N LYS A 82 -5.45 -16.06 -10.77
CA LYS A 82 -5.88 -14.74 -11.23
C LYS A 82 -4.68 -13.86 -11.54
N THR A 83 -4.71 -13.24 -12.71
CA THR A 83 -3.72 -12.24 -13.11
C THR A 83 -3.72 -11.07 -12.15
N ILE A 84 -2.52 -10.62 -11.76
CA ILE A 84 -2.30 -9.45 -10.92
C ILE A 84 -1.58 -8.40 -11.77
N ARG A 85 -2.18 -7.22 -11.91
CA ARG A 85 -1.55 -6.10 -12.64
C ARG A 85 -0.21 -5.72 -11.97
N PRO A 86 0.74 -5.17 -12.74
CA PRO A 86 2.05 -4.74 -12.21
C PRO A 86 1.95 -3.98 -10.89
N LEU A 87 2.91 -4.20 -10.01
CA LEU A 87 2.91 -3.60 -8.67
C LEU A 87 3.67 -2.27 -8.63
N ALA A 88 4.70 -2.13 -9.46
CA ALA A 88 5.47 -0.89 -9.57
C ALA A 88 4.63 0.25 -10.16
N VAL A 89 4.78 1.44 -9.60
CA VAL A 89 4.07 2.67 -10.03
C VAL A 89 4.39 3.01 -11.49
N ALA A 90 5.62 2.80 -11.93
CA ALA A 90 6.05 3.07 -13.31
C ALA A 90 5.29 2.24 -14.36
N ALA A 91 4.83 1.03 -14.00
CA ALA A 91 4.06 0.15 -14.90
C ALA A 91 2.54 0.23 -14.65
N ASN A 92 2.13 0.78 -13.51
CA ASN A 92 0.72 0.91 -13.14
C ASN A 92 0.51 2.13 -12.23
N GLY A 93 0.26 3.28 -12.84
CA GLY A 93 0.12 4.57 -12.15
C GLY A 93 -1.05 4.66 -11.15
N GLU A 94 -1.98 3.68 -11.16
CA GLU A 94 -3.07 3.64 -10.18
C GLU A 94 -2.65 3.00 -8.84
N ARG A 95 -1.42 2.44 -8.77
CA ARG A 95 -0.92 1.86 -7.52
C ARG A 95 -0.64 2.96 -6.49
N PHE A 96 -1.02 2.68 -5.26
CA PHE A 96 -0.80 3.58 -4.12
C PHE A 96 -1.41 4.98 -4.31
N SER A 97 -2.63 5.04 -4.88
CA SER A 97 -3.40 6.27 -5.08
C SER A 97 -4.69 6.35 -4.25
N ASP A 98 -5.06 5.28 -3.58
CA ASP A 98 -6.24 5.15 -2.73
C ASP A 98 -5.82 4.55 -1.37
N PRO A 99 -5.75 5.36 -0.30
CA PRO A 99 -5.29 4.92 1.01
C PRO A 99 -6.09 3.74 1.58
N ALA A 100 -7.41 3.76 1.43
CA ALA A 100 -8.27 2.70 1.95
C ALA A 100 -8.02 1.37 1.24
N LYS A 101 -7.82 1.42 -0.07
CA LYS A 101 -7.48 0.25 -0.89
C LYS A 101 -6.08 -0.27 -0.56
N VAL A 102 -5.12 0.63 -0.36
CA VAL A 102 -3.74 0.27 0.02
C VAL A 102 -3.73 -0.43 1.38
N GLU A 103 -4.42 0.14 2.38
CA GLU A 103 -4.50 -0.44 3.72
C GLU A 103 -5.19 -1.80 3.71
N LYS A 104 -6.29 -1.94 2.96
CA LYS A 104 -6.98 -3.22 2.76
C LYS A 104 -6.02 -4.30 2.24
N TRP A 105 -5.21 -3.99 1.24
CA TRP A 105 -4.29 -4.96 0.64
C TRP A 105 -3.09 -5.27 1.53
N PHE A 106 -2.52 -4.28 2.23
CA PHE A 106 -1.50 -4.56 3.24
C PHE A 106 -2.06 -5.44 4.37
N GLY A 107 -3.25 -5.10 4.89
CA GLY A 107 -3.89 -5.86 5.95
C GLY A 107 -4.11 -7.33 5.60
N ARG A 108 -4.46 -7.62 4.34
CA ARG A 108 -4.63 -9.00 3.85
C ARG A 108 -3.29 -9.67 3.57
N ASN A 109 -2.49 -9.08 2.68
CA ASN A 109 -1.30 -9.74 2.13
C ASN A 109 -0.21 -9.95 3.19
N CYS A 110 -0.03 -9.00 4.12
CA CYS A 110 0.93 -9.18 5.21
C CYS A 110 0.54 -10.35 6.12
N LYS A 111 -0.75 -10.52 6.44
CA LYS A 111 -1.21 -11.68 7.23
C LYS A 111 -0.99 -12.99 6.49
N GLU A 112 -1.25 -13.02 5.17
CA GLU A 112 -1.12 -14.23 4.36
C GLU A 112 0.35 -14.63 4.14
N VAL A 113 1.23 -13.67 3.90
CA VAL A 113 2.64 -13.93 3.51
C VAL A 113 3.59 -13.81 4.71
N VAL A 114 3.46 -12.75 5.53
CA VAL A 114 4.37 -12.45 6.65
C VAL A 114 3.90 -13.10 7.96
N GLY A 115 2.61 -13.46 8.05
CA GLY A 115 2.00 -14.06 9.24
C GLY A 115 1.56 -13.06 10.31
N ARG A 116 1.71 -11.76 10.04
CA ARG A 116 1.33 -10.66 10.93
C ARG A 116 0.97 -9.40 10.13
N ALA A 117 0.45 -8.40 10.79
CA ALA A 117 0.34 -7.08 10.17
C ALA A 117 1.74 -6.52 9.87
N CYS A 118 1.90 -5.89 8.71
CA CYS A 118 3.10 -5.10 8.43
C CYS A 118 3.11 -3.83 9.28
N THR A 119 4.28 -3.46 9.77
CA THR A 119 4.48 -2.22 10.52
C THR A 119 4.36 -1.00 9.60
N PRO A 120 4.08 0.19 10.14
CA PRO A 120 4.12 1.42 9.33
C PRO A 120 5.45 1.63 8.60
N ALA A 121 6.57 1.30 9.23
CA ALA A 121 7.90 1.36 8.62
C ALA A 121 8.02 0.43 7.39
N GLU A 122 7.58 -0.83 7.52
CA GLU A 122 7.56 -1.79 6.41
C GLU A 122 6.67 -1.33 5.25
N LYS A 123 5.50 -0.76 5.55
CA LYS A 123 4.60 -0.20 4.54
C LYS A 123 5.23 1.00 3.82
N ALA A 124 5.85 1.93 4.56
CA ALA A 124 6.55 3.08 3.99
C ALA A 124 7.70 2.66 3.07
N ASP A 125 8.54 1.72 3.51
CA ASP A 125 9.66 1.18 2.74
C ASP A 125 9.18 0.45 1.48
N PHE A 126 8.11 -0.33 1.59
CA PHE A 126 7.51 -1.03 0.46
C PHE A 126 6.99 -0.06 -0.62
N VAL A 127 6.25 0.99 -0.21
CA VAL A 127 5.77 2.03 -1.15
C VAL A 127 6.94 2.79 -1.77
N ALA A 128 8.02 3.06 -1.01
CA ALA A 128 9.24 3.66 -1.55
C ALA A 128 9.83 2.80 -2.68
N TYR A 129 10.01 1.49 -2.44
CA TYR A 129 10.52 0.56 -3.45
C TYR A 129 9.65 0.54 -4.71
N MET A 130 8.32 0.35 -4.56
CA MET A 130 7.40 0.29 -5.70
C MET A 130 7.31 1.60 -6.50
N SER A 131 7.65 2.72 -5.88
CA SER A 131 7.70 4.04 -6.53
C SER A 131 9.02 4.32 -7.28
N GLU A 132 10.11 3.66 -6.89
CA GLU A 132 11.46 3.89 -7.42
C GLU A 132 11.86 2.88 -8.51
N VAL A 133 11.24 1.71 -8.57
CA VAL A 133 11.50 0.71 -9.61
C VAL A 133 11.14 1.27 -11.00
N ARG A 134 12.10 1.16 -11.92
CA ARG A 134 12.02 1.63 -13.31
C ARG A 134 12.35 0.50 -14.28
#